data_e19ff48932468d9eabe5583c2bcec567
#
_entry.id   e19ff48932468d9eabe5583c2bcec567
#
_cell.length_a   1.000
_cell.length_b   1.000
_cell.length_c   1.000
_cell.angle_alpha   90.00
_cell.angle_beta   90.00
_cell.angle_gamma   90.00
#
_symmetry.space_group_name_H-M   'P 1'
#
loop_
_entity.id
_entity.type
_entity.pdbx_description
1 polymer ?
#
loop_
_entity_poly.entity_id
_entity_poly.type
_entity_poly.pdbx_seq_one_letter_code
_entity_poly.pdbx_strand_id
1 'polypeptide(L)'
;FLLIFFSPKKNFANEQKNFLSLKNIEVNLRLGPSLEHPIKLIYKKKFLPVLILDKSETWRKIKDFENNSGWIHISQLSKKKTAINLYNNSLIYKKSTIFSKPVAKLKKGRLLIVKKCKPEWCKVITGDFEGWVMKKILWGRIK
;
A
#
# COMPACT_ATOMS: atom_id res chain seq x y z
N PHE A 1 12.62 43.12 -1.64
CA PHE A 1 13.11 41.74 -1.90
C PHE A 1 11.96 40.75 -1.74
N LEU A 2 11.52 40.18 -2.88
CA LEU A 2 10.54 39.10 -2.89
C LEU A 2 11.30 37.77 -2.67
N LEU A 3 11.12 37.17 -1.48
CA LEU A 3 11.58 35.80 -1.23
C LEU A 3 10.57 34.86 -1.88
N ILE A 4 10.94 34.31 -3.04
CA ILE A 4 10.17 33.26 -3.69
C ILE A 4 10.54 31.95 -2.99
N PHE A 5 9.65 31.44 -2.10
CA PHE A 5 9.78 30.10 -1.55
C PHE A 5 9.35 29.09 -2.62
N PHE A 6 10.32 28.41 -3.23
CA PHE A 6 10.05 27.21 -4.01
C PHE A 6 9.76 26.05 -3.04
N SER A 7 8.50 25.72 -2.84
CA SER A 7 8.14 24.44 -2.27
C SER A 7 8.54 23.35 -3.26
N PRO A 8 9.36 22.37 -2.87
CA PRO A 8 9.66 21.26 -3.76
C PRO A 8 8.37 20.51 -4.06
N LYS A 9 7.99 20.49 -5.35
CA LYS A 9 6.89 19.65 -5.82
C LYS A 9 7.27 18.21 -5.49
N LYS A 10 6.54 17.56 -4.58
CA LYS A 10 6.68 16.13 -4.32
C LYS A 10 6.47 15.41 -5.66
N ASN A 11 7.49 14.71 -6.09
CA ASN A 11 7.47 13.96 -7.33
C ASN A 11 6.61 12.71 -7.10
N PHE A 12 5.35 12.73 -7.52
CA PHE A 12 4.42 11.59 -7.41
C PHE A 12 4.98 10.28 -8.01
N ALA A 13 5.87 10.37 -8.99
CA ALA A 13 6.54 9.21 -9.58
C ALA A 13 7.44 8.45 -8.60
N ASN A 14 7.98 9.10 -7.56
CA ASN A 14 8.82 8.45 -6.54
C ASN A 14 7.98 7.75 -5.45
N GLU A 15 6.74 8.14 -5.21
CA GLU A 15 5.89 7.53 -4.18
C GLU A 15 5.60 6.06 -4.48
N GLN A 16 5.43 5.66 -5.75
CA GLN A 16 5.15 4.27 -6.12
C GLN A 16 6.31 3.30 -5.88
N LYS A 17 7.55 3.79 -5.86
CA LYS A 17 8.73 2.97 -5.53
C LYS A 17 8.92 2.72 -4.04
N ASN A 18 8.22 3.49 -3.22
CA ASN A 18 8.40 3.49 -1.77
C ASN A 18 7.38 2.64 -1.01
N PHE A 19 6.59 1.84 -1.69
CA PHE A 19 5.70 0.88 -1.04
C PHE A 19 6.40 -0.45 -0.78
N LEU A 20 6.24 -0.95 0.42
CA LEU A 20 6.53 -2.32 0.81
C LEU A 20 5.27 -2.95 1.40
N SER A 21 5.34 -4.21 1.77
CA SER A 21 4.24 -4.91 2.44
C SER A 21 4.74 -5.58 3.72
N LEU A 22 3.82 -5.87 4.64
CA LEU A 22 4.17 -6.57 5.87
C LEU A 22 4.45 -8.04 5.57
N LYS A 23 5.58 -8.55 6.06
CA LYS A 23 6.04 -9.91 5.80
C LYS A 23 5.29 -10.96 6.61
N ASN A 24 4.89 -10.61 7.84
CA ASN A 24 4.34 -11.54 8.82
C ASN A 24 2.89 -11.21 9.18
N ILE A 25 2.18 -12.16 9.74
CA ILE A 25 0.79 -12.00 10.22
C ILE A 25 0.71 -10.98 11.35
N GLU A 26 1.76 -10.90 12.18
CA GLU A 26 1.84 -9.95 13.27
C GLU A 26 3.09 -9.10 13.15
N VAL A 27 2.93 -7.77 13.10
CA VAL A 27 4.03 -6.81 12.97
C VAL A 27 3.81 -5.63 13.90
N ASN A 28 4.82 -5.32 14.71
CA ASN A 28 4.81 -4.20 15.63
C ASN A 28 5.18 -2.90 14.94
N LEU A 29 4.35 -1.89 15.08
CA LEU A 29 4.65 -0.50 14.73
C LEU A 29 5.09 0.23 15.99
N ARG A 30 6.31 0.80 15.97
CA ARG A 30 6.90 1.46 17.14
C ARG A 30 6.95 2.98 16.98
N LEU A 31 7.05 3.68 18.11
CA LEU A 31 7.15 5.14 18.14
C LEU A 31 8.50 5.66 17.63
N GLY A 32 9.54 4.84 17.63
CA GLY A 32 10.87 5.21 17.17
C GLY A 32 11.67 4.01 16.61
N PRO A 33 12.83 4.27 16.01
CA PRO A 33 13.61 3.28 15.26
C PRO A 33 14.50 2.41 16.16
N SER A 34 13.93 1.76 17.17
CA SER A 34 14.62 0.75 17.98
C SER A 34 13.63 -0.15 18.73
N LEU A 35 14.09 -1.28 19.21
CA LEU A 35 13.31 -2.20 20.05
C LEU A 35 12.97 -1.63 21.43
N GLU A 36 13.67 -0.59 21.87
CA GLU A 36 13.43 0.09 23.15
C GLU A 36 12.27 1.07 23.08
N HIS A 37 11.89 1.52 21.89
CA HIS A 37 10.74 2.39 21.71
C HIS A 37 9.43 1.61 21.89
N PRO A 38 8.42 2.25 22.54
CA PRO A 38 7.13 1.60 22.75
C PRO A 38 6.44 1.20 21.45
N ILE A 39 5.67 0.11 21.53
CA ILE A 39 4.77 -0.31 20.46
C ILE A 39 3.57 0.63 20.43
N LYS A 40 3.33 1.24 19.30
CA LYS A 40 2.18 2.13 19.05
C LYS A 40 0.92 1.33 18.68
N LEU A 41 1.08 0.36 17.79
CA LEU A 41 0.02 -0.58 17.40
C LEU A 41 0.63 -1.86 16.84
N ILE A 42 -0.18 -2.91 16.77
CA ILE A 42 0.20 -4.21 16.24
C ILE A 42 -0.67 -4.51 15.03
N TYR A 43 -0.04 -4.68 13.87
CA TYR A 43 -0.73 -5.14 12.67
C TYR A 43 -0.96 -6.64 12.74
N LYS A 44 -2.15 -7.08 12.36
CA LYS A 44 -2.56 -8.48 12.35
C LYS A 44 -2.85 -9.00 10.93
N LYS A 45 -2.33 -8.35 9.91
CA LYS A 45 -2.62 -8.70 8.52
C LYS A 45 -1.36 -8.81 7.69
N LYS A 46 -1.04 -10.03 7.24
CA LYS A 46 0.08 -10.27 6.32
C LYS A 46 -0.13 -9.54 5.00
N PHE A 47 0.95 -9.03 4.43
CA PHE A 47 0.99 -8.33 3.15
C PHE A 47 0.27 -6.99 3.09
N LEU A 48 -0.14 -6.43 4.23
CA LEU A 48 -0.66 -5.07 4.25
C LEU A 48 0.35 -4.11 3.61
N PRO A 49 -0.03 -3.30 2.61
CA PRO A 49 0.88 -2.33 2.02
C PRO A 49 1.17 -1.20 3.00
N VAL A 50 2.41 -0.72 2.98
CA VAL A 50 2.86 0.43 3.77
C VAL A 50 3.73 1.34 2.91
N LEU A 51 3.52 2.64 3.03
CA LEU A 51 4.34 3.64 2.35
C LEU A 51 5.56 3.96 3.21
N ILE A 52 6.76 3.85 2.62
CA ILE A 52 8.00 4.20 3.31
C ILE A 52 8.20 5.71 3.27
N LEU A 53 8.28 6.33 4.44
CA LEU A 53 8.46 7.78 4.59
C LEU A 53 9.92 8.16 4.86
N ASP A 54 10.65 7.32 5.60
CA ASP A 54 12.03 7.60 6.04
C ASP A 54 12.73 6.30 6.39
N LYS A 55 14.05 6.37 6.58
CA LYS A 55 14.88 5.24 7.01
C LYS A 55 15.87 5.69 8.08
N SER A 56 16.14 4.79 9.02
CA SER A 56 17.20 4.92 10.02
C SER A 56 17.82 3.54 10.23
N GLU A 57 19.01 3.32 9.64
CA GLU A 57 19.70 2.03 9.63
C GLU A 57 18.81 0.88 9.16
N THR A 58 18.49 -0.07 10.03
CA THR A 58 17.63 -1.23 9.73
C THR A 58 16.13 -0.96 9.98
N TRP A 59 15.75 0.27 10.23
CA TRP A 59 14.38 0.67 10.50
C TRP A 59 13.82 1.52 9.38
N ARG A 60 12.51 1.39 9.16
CA ARG A 60 11.76 2.19 8.18
C ARG A 60 10.59 2.88 8.87
N LYS A 61 10.50 4.20 8.68
CA LYS A 61 9.30 4.94 9.04
C LYS A 61 8.27 4.71 7.96
N ILE A 62 7.08 4.29 8.36
CA ILE A 62 6.00 3.95 7.43
C ILE A 62 4.72 4.73 7.73
N LYS A 63 3.85 4.75 6.75
CA LYS A 63 2.46 5.18 6.88
C LYS A 63 1.56 4.10 6.28
N ASP A 64 0.48 3.74 6.96
CA ASP A 64 -0.55 2.85 6.43
C ASP A 64 -1.68 3.64 5.73
N PHE A 65 -2.66 2.92 5.15
CA PHE A 65 -3.77 3.53 4.41
C PHE A 65 -4.77 4.30 5.30
N GLU A 66 -4.71 4.12 6.61
CA GLU A 66 -5.50 4.85 7.62
C GLU A 66 -4.72 6.02 8.25
N ASN A 67 -3.55 6.36 7.69
CA ASN A 67 -2.64 7.41 8.14
C ASN A 67 -1.96 7.17 9.51
N ASN A 68 -1.93 5.93 10.00
CA ASN A 68 -1.07 5.58 11.12
C ASN A 68 0.39 5.59 10.65
N SER A 69 1.26 6.19 11.44
CA SER A 69 2.69 6.31 11.14
C SER A 69 3.54 5.83 12.32
N GLY A 70 4.68 5.27 12.02
CA GLY A 70 5.65 4.78 13.00
C GLY A 70 6.77 3.99 12.33
N TRP A 71 7.51 3.23 13.13
CA TRP A 71 8.73 2.55 12.70
C TRP A 71 8.59 1.03 12.73
N ILE A 72 9.05 0.39 11.67
CA ILE A 72 9.07 -1.07 11.51
C ILE A 72 10.49 -1.50 11.14
N HIS A 73 10.97 -2.59 11.74
CA HIS A 73 12.26 -3.18 11.37
C HIS A 73 12.18 -3.83 9.98
N ILE A 74 13.25 -3.72 9.19
CA ILE A 74 13.29 -4.24 7.81
C ILE A 74 13.03 -5.74 7.70
N SER A 75 13.34 -6.52 8.75
CA SER A 75 13.04 -7.95 8.80
C SER A 75 11.54 -8.28 8.74
N GLN A 76 10.68 -7.29 9.03
CA GLN A 76 9.23 -7.43 9.02
C GLN A 76 8.59 -6.93 7.71
N LEU A 77 9.39 -6.51 6.75
CA LEU A 77 8.95 -5.94 5.48
C LEU A 77 9.27 -6.88 4.32
N SER A 78 8.41 -6.84 3.30
CA SER A 78 8.47 -7.67 2.10
C SER A 78 8.33 -6.79 0.85
N LYS A 79 8.86 -7.27 -0.27
CA LYS A 79 8.68 -6.65 -1.59
C LYS A 79 7.43 -7.15 -2.34
N LYS A 80 6.59 -7.96 -1.69
CA LYS A 80 5.34 -8.44 -2.27
C LYS A 80 4.48 -7.24 -2.71
N LYS A 81 4.04 -7.24 -3.96
CA LYS A 81 3.19 -6.18 -4.50
C LYS A 81 1.76 -6.36 -4.05
N THR A 82 1.28 -5.44 -3.24
CA THR A 82 -0.07 -5.45 -2.70
C THR A 82 -0.69 -4.06 -2.73
N ALA A 83 -2.00 -4.01 -2.66
CA ALA A 83 -2.76 -2.78 -2.58
C ALA A 83 -4.03 -2.96 -1.73
N ILE A 84 -4.58 -1.86 -1.28
CA ILE A 84 -5.87 -1.78 -0.59
C ILE A 84 -6.84 -1.01 -1.50
N ASN A 85 -8.06 -1.51 -1.67
CA ASN A 85 -9.10 -0.71 -2.32
C ASN A 85 -9.67 0.33 -1.34
N LEU A 86 -9.83 1.55 -1.83
CA LEU A 86 -10.17 2.72 -1.01
C LEU A 86 -11.68 2.97 -0.89
N TYR A 87 -12.50 2.31 -1.69
CA TYR A 87 -13.92 2.60 -1.79
C TYR A 87 -14.78 1.35 -1.64
N ASN A 88 -15.95 1.50 -1.00
CA ASN A 88 -16.95 0.44 -0.96
C ASN A 88 -17.54 0.19 -2.36
N ASN A 89 -17.97 -1.04 -2.58
CA ASN A 89 -18.64 -1.46 -3.83
C ASN A 89 -17.76 -1.35 -5.08
N SER A 90 -16.44 -1.36 -4.93
CA SER A 90 -15.51 -1.45 -6.06
C SER A 90 -15.63 -2.82 -6.73
N LEU A 91 -15.55 -2.84 -8.06
CA LEU A 91 -15.72 -4.06 -8.83
C LEU A 91 -14.40 -4.60 -9.34
N ILE A 92 -14.25 -5.92 -9.29
CA ILE A 92 -13.25 -6.66 -10.04
C ILE A 92 -13.92 -7.12 -11.34
N TYR A 93 -13.29 -6.85 -12.48
CA TYR A 93 -13.76 -7.20 -13.81
C TYR A 93 -12.96 -8.36 -14.40
N LYS A 94 -13.61 -9.15 -15.26
CA LYS A 94 -12.94 -10.25 -15.98
C LYS A 94 -11.84 -9.74 -16.92
N LYS A 95 -12.04 -8.57 -17.54
CA LYS A 95 -11.09 -7.89 -18.43
C LYS A 95 -10.85 -6.45 -17.98
N SER A 96 -9.81 -5.83 -18.48
CA SER A 96 -9.41 -4.45 -18.14
C SER A 96 -10.28 -3.39 -18.83
N THR A 97 -11.58 -3.48 -18.67
CA THR A 97 -12.57 -2.51 -19.18
C THR A 97 -13.84 -2.55 -18.33
N ILE A 98 -14.48 -1.41 -18.15
CA ILE A 98 -15.75 -1.29 -17.43
C ILE A 98 -16.92 -2.01 -18.14
N PHE A 99 -16.78 -2.35 -19.41
CA PHE A 99 -17.77 -3.09 -20.19
C PHE A 99 -17.64 -4.61 -20.02
N SER A 100 -16.61 -5.06 -19.33
CA SER A 100 -16.39 -6.46 -19.01
C SER A 100 -17.33 -6.92 -17.89
N LYS A 101 -17.53 -8.24 -17.81
CA LYS A 101 -18.34 -8.84 -16.73
C LYS A 101 -17.67 -8.64 -15.37
N PRO A 102 -18.37 -8.08 -14.37
CA PRO A 102 -17.89 -8.07 -12.98
C PRO A 102 -17.85 -9.49 -12.43
N VAL A 103 -16.77 -9.83 -11.70
CA VAL A 103 -16.59 -11.15 -11.06
C VAL A 103 -16.71 -11.08 -9.54
N ALA A 104 -16.50 -9.91 -8.95
CA ALA A 104 -16.63 -9.72 -7.51
C ALA A 104 -16.82 -8.24 -7.17
N LYS A 105 -17.39 -8.00 -5.99
CA LYS A 105 -17.53 -6.67 -5.39
C LYS A 105 -16.69 -6.60 -4.13
N LEU A 106 -15.93 -5.52 -3.97
CA LEU A 106 -15.00 -5.32 -2.86
C LEU A 106 -15.57 -4.37 -1.82
N LYS A 107 -15.39 -4.72 -0.56
CA LYS A 107 -15.54 -3.78 0.57
C LYS A 107 -14.29 -2.91 0.68
N LYS A 108 -14.46 -1.66 1.10
CA LYS A 108 -13.36 -0.76 1.43
C LYS A 108 -12.35 -1.44 2.37
N GLY A 109 -11.07 -1.30 2.08
CA GLY A 109 -9.99 -1.86 2.90
C GLY A 109 -9.62 -3.31 2.57
N ARG A 110 -10.22 -3.91 1.55
CA ARG A 110 -9.86 -5.27 1.13
C ARG A 110 -8.43 -5.30 0.59
N LEU A 111 -7.63 -6.26 1.06
CA LEU A 111 -6.28 -6.50 0.59
C LEU A 111 -6.31 -7.23 -0.75
N LEU A 112 -5.53 -6.71 -1.71
CA LEU A 112 -5.39 -7.24 -3.06
C LEU A 112 -3.92 -7.56 -3.32
N ILE A 113 -3.65 -8.76 -3.81
CA ILE A 113 -2.33 -9.12 -4.35
C ILE A 113 -2.28 -8.63 -5.79
N VAL A 114 -1.28 -7.80 -6.11
CA VAL A 114 -1.14 -7.21 -7.43
C VAL A 114 -0.27 -8.12 -8.30
N LYS A 115 -0.82 -8.60 -9.41
CA LYS A 115 -0.12 -9.48 -10.36
C LYS A 115 0.63 -8.68 -11.42
N LYS A 116 -0.05 -7.77 -12.07
CA LYS A 116 0.51 -6.86 -13.09
C LYS A 116 -0.40 -5.66 -13.28
N CYS A 117 0.17 -4.56 -13.78
CA CYS A 117 -0.57 -3.35 -14.07
C CYS A 117 -0.37 -2.88 -15.49
N LYS A 118 -1.43 -2.36 -16.09
CA LYS A 118 -1.47 -1.50 -17.27
C LYS A 118 -1.52 -0.04 -16.81
N PRO A 119 -1.51 0.97 -17.69
CA PRO A 119 -1.56 2.37 -17.26
C PRO A 119 -2.71 2.73 -16.32
N GLU A 120 -3.91 2.18 -16.53
CA GLU A 120 -5.10 2.51 -15.74
C GLU A 120 -5.72 1.34 -14.98
N TRP A 121 -5.20 0.12 -15.17
CA TRP A 121 -5.75 -1.11 -14.62
C TRP A 121 -4.68 -1.99 -13.99
N CYS A 122 -5.04 -2.68 -12.90
CA CYS A 122 -4.20 -3.74 -12.33
C CYS A 122 -4.96 -5.05 -12.25
N LYS A 123 -4.26 -6.14 -12.61
CA LYS A 123 -4.73 -7.50 -12.37
C LYS A 123 -4.41 -7.88 -10.93
N VAL A 124 -5.43 -8.30 -10.19
CA VAL A 124 -5.34 -8.55 -8.76
C VAL A 124 -5.94 -9.90 -8.40
N ILE A 125 -5.49 -10.43 -7.26
CA ILE A 125 -6.07 -11.62 -6.61
C ILE A 125 -6.50 -11.24 -5.20
N THR A 126 -7.70 -11.67 -4.82
CA THR A 126 -8.17 -11.61 -3.44
C THR A 126 -9.09 -12.81 -3.15
N GLY A 127 -8.72 -13.61 -2.14
CA GLY A 127 -9.42 -14.89 -1.90
C GLY A 127 -9.40 -15.76 -3.16
N ASP A 128 -10.58 -16.25 -3.56
CA ASP A 128 -10.75 -17.09 -4.75
C ASP A 128 -10.99 -16.29 -6.04
N PHE A 129 -10.95 -14.97 -5.96
CA PHE A 129 -11.24 -14.09 -7.10
C PHE A 129 -9.97 -13.56 -7.72
N GLU A 130 -9.94 -13.53 -9.04
CA GLU A 130 -8.88 -12.92 -9.86
C GLU A 130 -9.52 -12.10 -10.98
N GLY A 131 -8.97 -10.91 -11.24
CA GLY A 131 -9.45 -10.06 -12.31
C GLY A 131 -8.84 -8.68 -12.26
N TRP A 132 -9.47 -7.73 -12.93
CA TRP A 132 -8.96 -6.40 -13.16
C TRP A 132 -9.72 -5.35 -12.37
N VAL A 133 -8.97 -4.43 -11.76
CA VAL A 133 -9.50 -3.25 -11.06
C VAL A 133 -8.86 -1.98 -11.59
N MET A 134 -9.57 -0.88 -11.52
CA MET A 134 -9.01 0.43 -11.89
C MET A 134 -7.97 0.88 -10.85
N LYS A 135 -6.82 1.37 -11.32
CA LYS A 135 -5.75 1.89 -10.44
C LYS A 135 -6.24 3.00 -9.51
N LYS A 136 -7.15 3.86 -9.97
CA LYS A 136 -7.62 5.01 -9.19
C LYS A 136 -8.31 4.66 -7.87
N ILE A 137 -8.73 3.41 -7.70
CA ILE A 137 -9.35 2.95 -6.46
C ILE A 137 -8.35 2.33 -5.49
N LEU A 138 -7.08 2.21 -5.88
CA LEU A 138 -6.06 1.46 -5.16
C LEU A 138 -5.08 2.38 -4.41
N TRP A 139 -4.67 1.93 -3.24
CA TRP A 139 -3.54 2.47 -2.50
C TRP A 139 -2.54 1.35 -2.22
N GLY A 140 -1.30 1.51 -2.69
CA GLY A 140 -0.27 0.49 -2.57
C GLY A 140 0.68 0.48 -3.76
N ARG A 141 1.39 -0.64 -3.94
CA ARG A 141 2.37 -0.81 -5.02
C ARG A 141 1.67 -1.29 -6.29
N ILE A 142 1.38 -0.35 -7.18
CA ILE A 142 0.56 -0.53 -8.39
C ILE A 142 1.33 -0.27 -9.70
N LYS A 143 2.64 -0.41 -9.64
CA LYS A 143 3.52 -0.38 -10.83
C LYS A 143 4.16 -1.73 -11.07
#